data_87ae7af51bef79503602e08d23421855
#
_entry.id   87ae7af51bef79503602e08d23421855
#
_cell.length_a   1.000
_cell.length_b   1.000
_cell.length_c   1.000
_cell.angle_alpha   90.00
_cell.angle_beta   90.00
_cell.angle_gamma   90.00
#
_symmetry.space_group_name_H-M   'P 1'
#
loop_
_entity.id
_entity.type
_entity.pdbx_description
1 polymer ?
#
loop_
_entity_poly.entity_id
_entity_poly.type
_entity_poly.pdbx_seq_one_letter_code
_entity_poly.pdbx_strand_id
1 'polypeptide(L)'
;MEDEVNPMKNANITNVKWGEIYLCDLGSNKGSVQSGKRPVLVLQNNIGNNNGPTTVVATISSVLKKLNQPTHILLDTFCGLREDSVVMLEQIRTVDKEKELLEYIGEVRDEKTIYAIKQGVLTEFGLIKRPQPRRTGLILTLCPKCRAEFMNVPENILRRVDPLQVDKERCDKCQTSFGYDYLIIKKKPRTS
;
A
#
# COMPACT_ATOMS: atom_id res chain seq x y z
N MET A 1 33.42 28.01 27.21
CA MET A 1 32.14 28.36 26.55
C MET A 1 31.54 27.08 26.11
N GLU A 2 30.63 26.60 26.95
CA GLU A 2 29.97 25.31 26.78
C GLU A 2 28.81 25.52 25.78
N ASP A 3 28.84 24.73 24.72
CA ASP A 3 27.79 24.72 23.71
C ASP A 3 26.50 24.23 24.34
N GLU A 4 25.53 25.10 24.49
CA GLU A 4 24.17 24.78 24.88
C GLU A 4 23.55 23.86 23.80
N VAL A 5 23.59 22.58 24.07
CA VAL A 5 22.77 21.59 23.37
C VAL A 5 21.33 21.87 23.74
N ASN A 6 20.58 22.45 22.83
CA ASN A 6 19.15 22.67 22.92
C ASN A 6 18.42 21.30 22.98
N PRO A 7 17.84 20.90 24.13
CA PRO A 7 17.09 19.68 24.22
C PRO A 7 15.63 19.98 23.82
N MET A 8 15.32 19.99 22.55
CA MET A 8 13.95 19.61 22.15
C MET A 8 13.78 18.11 22.43
N LYS A 9 13.74 17.79 23.73
CA LYS A 9 13.36 16.46 24.22
C LYS A 9 11.89 16.25 23.93
N ASN A 10 11.62 15.35 23.00
CA ASN A 10 10.53 14.41 22.88
C ASN A 10 9.36 14.67 23.83
N ALA A 11 8.31 15.31 23.32
CA ALA A 11 6.99 15.06 23.87
C ALA A 11 6.80 13.54 23.84
N ASN A 12 6.59 12.89 24.99
CA ASN A 12 6.35 11.45 25.08
C ASN A 12 5.30 11.05 24.04
N ILE A 13 5.75 10.40 22.95
CA ILE A 13 4.88 9.92 21.87
C ILE A 13 4.23 8.64 22.37
N THR A 14 3.22 8.78 23.23
CA THR A 14 2.52 7.64 23.87
C THR A 14 1.25 7.25 23.14
N ASN A 15 0.57 8.20 22.49
CA ASN A 15 -0.71 7.96 21.82
C ASN A 15 -0.54 7.88 20.29
N VAL A 16 0.05 6.78 19.85
CA VAL A 16 0.28 6.49 18.42
C VAL A 16 -0.93 5.79 17.83
N LYS A 17 -1.36 6.19 16.62
CA LYS A 17 -2.52 5.60 15.93
C LYS A 17 -2.13 5.00 14.58
N TRP A 18 -2.90 4.03 14.15
CA TRP A 18 -2.79 3.49 12.80
C TRP A 18 -2.97 4.58 11.74
N GLY A 19 -2.10 4.58 10.73
CA GLY A 19 -2.15 5.56 9.64
C GLY A 19 -1.42 6.87 9.91
N GLU A 20 -0.93 7.10 11.13
CA GLU A 20 -0.08 8.23 11.46
C GLU A 20 1.33 8.05 10.91
N ILE A 21 1.97 9.17 10.59
CA ILE A 21 3.33 9.24 10.05
C ILE A 21 4.22 9.96 11.06
N TYR A 22 5.34 9.34 11.37
CA TYR A 22 6.34 9.88 12.31
C TYR A 22 7.72 9.91 11.66
N LEU A 23 8.55 10.88 12.03
CA LEU A 23 9.99 10.78 11.85
C LEU A 23 10.51 9.72 12.84
N CYS A 24 11.28 8.75 12.35
CA CYS A 24 11.77 7.64 13.15
C CYS A 24 13.28 7.49 12.93
N ASP A 25 14.03 7.22 14.00
CA ASP A 25 15.43 6.84 13.92
C ASP A 25 15.55 5.31 13.82
N LEU A 26 15.80 4.84 12.61
CA LEU A 26 15.90 3.41 12.31
C LEU A 26 17.29 2.83 12.62
N GLY A 27 18.19 3.65 13.18
CA GLY A 27 19.56 3.27 13.45
C GLY A 27 20.37 2.99 12.19
N SER A 28 21.44 2.23 12.34
CA SER A 28 22.29 1.78 11.23
C SER A 28 21.98 0.32 10.89
N ASN A 29 21.59 0.06 9.66
CA ASN A 29 21.33 -1.29 9.15
C ASN A 29 22.30 -1.61 7.99
N LYS A 30 22.54 -2.90 7.76
CA LYS A 30 23.37 -3.37 6.65
C LYS A 30 22.51 -3.75 5.44
N GLY A 31 23.09 -3.61 4.26
CA GLY A 31 22.47 -4.05 3.00
C GLY A 31 21.28 -3.19 2.58
N SER A 32 20.20 -3.84 2.13
CA SER A 32 19.02 -3.18 1.56
C SER A 32 17.97 -2.77 2.59
N VAL A 33 18.20 -3.03 3.88
CA VAL A 33 17.29 -2.61 4.95
C VAL A 33 17.42 -1.10 5.15
N GLN A 34 16.29 -0.43 5.20
CA GLN A 34 16.26 1.03 5.39
C GLN A 34 16.84 1.43 6.75
N SER A 35 17.61 2.51 6.77
CA SER A 35 18.36 2.98 7.96
C SER A 35 18.32 4.50 8.07
N GLY A 36 18.80 5.03 9.22
CA GLY A 36 18.85 6.45 9.51
C GLY A 36 17.50 7.05 9.85
N LYS A 37 17.49 8.37 10.01
CA LYS A 37 16.26 9.10 10.32
C LYS A 37 15.40 9.29 9.06
N ARG A 38 14.16 8.82 9.11
CA ARG A 38 13.22 8.94 7.98
C ARG A 38 11.78 8.82 8.41
N PRO A 39 10.83 9.27 7.58
CA PRO A 39 9.42 9.06 7.84
C PRO A 39 9.07 7.57 7.84
N VAL A 40 8.15 7.19 8.73
CA VAL A 40 7.56 5.86 8.81
C VAL A 40 6.05 5.97 8.97
N LEU A 41 5.32 5.02 8.41
CA LEU A 41 3.87 4.88 8.55
C LEU A 41 3.54 3.85 9.61
N VAL A 42 2.68 4.18 10.56
CA VAL A 42 2.20 3.25 11.59
C VAL A 42 1.18 2.29 11.01
N LEU A 43 1.44 1.00 11.15
CA LEU A 43 0.59 -0.09 10.67
C LEU A 43 -0.07 -0.89 11.78
N GLN A 44 0.44 -0.83 13.02
CA GLN A 44 -0.15 -1.51 14.17
C GLN A 44 -1.53 -0.94 14.49
N ASN A 45 -2.48 -1.82 14.81
CA ASN A 45 -3.82 -1.40 15.22
C ASN A 45 -3.78 -0.62 16.56
N ASN A 46 -4.82 0.21 16.79
CA ASN A 46 -4.87 1.10 17.94
C ASN A 46 -4.95 0.37 19.29
N ILE A 47 -5.49 -0.85 19.33
CA ILE A 47 -5.49 -1.65 20.57
C ILE A 47 -4.06 -2.00 20.97
N GLY A 48 -3.25 -2.50 20.04
CA GLY A 48 -1.84 -2.80 20.28
C GLY A 48 -1.04 -1.52 20.59
N ASN A 49 -1.32 -0.42 19.87
CA ASN A 49 -0.67 0.86 20.13
C ASN A 49 -0.95 1.43 21.53
N ASN A 50 -2.16 1.25 22.04
CA ASN A 50 -2.54 1.76 23.36
C ASN A 50 -1.98 0.92 24.52
N ASN A 51 -1.68 -0.36 24.29
CA ASN A 51 -1.33 -1.29 25.36
C ASN A 51 0.14 -1.72 25.37
N GLY A 52 0.92 -1.42 24.32
CA GLY A 52 2.33 -1.82 24.20
C GLY A 52 3.29 -0.64 24.13
N PRO A 53 4.58 -0.81 24.51
CA PRO A 53 5.62 0.21 24.37
C PRO A 53 6.14 0.32 22.92
N THR A 54 5.82 -0.65 22.07
CA THR A 54 6.28 -0.73 20.67
C THR A 54 5.14 -0.53 19.70
N THR A 55 5.49 -0.20 18.46
CA THR A 55 4.55 -0.17 17.33
C THR A 55 5.17 -0.79 16.08
N VAL A 56 4.33 -1.21 15.15
CA VAL A 56 4.75 -1.74 13.85
C VAL A 56 4.63 -0.65 12.81
N VAL A 57 5.72 -0.44 12.08
CA VAL A 57 5.81 0.61 11.06
C VAL A 57 6.32 0.09 9.72
N ALA A 58 5.99 0.80 8.64
CA ALA A 58 6.63 0.65 7.33
C ALA A 58 7.41 1.92 6.99
N THR A 59 8.57 1.75 6.34
CA THR A 59 9.42 2.90 5.98
C THR A 59 8.88 3.65 4.77
N ILE A 60 9.07 4.96 4.78
CA ILE A 60 8.70 5.87 3.68
C ILE A 60 9.98 6.42 3.03
N SER A 61 9.97 6.54 1.72
CA SER A 61 11.07 7.10 0.92
C SER A 61 10.56 8.11 -0.08
N SER A 62 11.25 9.26 -0.22
CA SER A 62 10.99 10.23 -1.29
C SER A 62 11.53 9.77 -2.65
N VAL A 63 12.34 8.72 -2.68
CA VAL A 63 12.81 8.14 -3.93
C VAL A 63 11.71 7.27 -4.54
N LEU A 64 11.00 7.82 -5.52
CA LEU A 64 9.89 7.15 -6.21
C LEU A 64 10.41 6.07 -7.17
N LYS A 65 10.63 4.88 -6.65
CA LYS A 65 11.06 3.71 -7.44
C LYS A 65 10.01 2.61 -7.37
N LYS A 66 9.88 1.85 -8.46
CA LYS A 66 9.06 0.64 -8.55
C LYS A 66 7.59 0.86 -8.11
N LEU A 67 6.98 1.95 -8.53
CA LEU A 67 5.59 2.29 -8.20
C LEU A 67 4.55 1.26 -8.70
N ASN A 68 4.96 0.36 -9.59
CA ASN A 68 4.15 -0.77 -10.05
C ASN A 68 4.18 -1.99 -9.10
N GLN A 69 4.99 -1.96 -8.04
CA GLN A 69 4.96 -3.01 -7.02
C GLN A 69 3.71 -2.87 -6.14
N PRO A 70 3.02 -3.96 -5.83
CA PRO A 70 1.80 -3.92 -5.01
C PRO A 70 2.04 -3.51 -3.55
N THR A 71 3.29 -3.55 -3.10
CA THR A 71 3.73 -3.15 -1.75
C THR A 71 4.25 -1.72 -1.69
N HIS A 72 4.35 -1.03 -2.83
CA HIS A 72 4.76 0.36 -2.92
C HIS A 72 3.52 1.25 -3.12
N ILE A 73 3.12 1.99 -2.08
CA ILE A 73 1.95 2.87 -2.13
C ILE A 73 2.42 4.32 -2.12
N LEU A 74 1.99 5.08 -3.12
CA LEU A 74 2.27 6.52 -3.21
C LEU A 74 1.52 7.26 -2.11
N LEU A 75 2.22 8.13 -1.42
CA LEU A 75 1.72 9.08 -0.44
C LEU A 75 2.01 10.48 -0.95
N ASP A 76 1.00 11.32 -1.03
CA ASP A 76 1.14 12.71 -1.41
C ASP A 76 1.46 13.63 -0.22
N THR A 77 1.69 14.90 -0.49
CA THR A 77 1.98 15.91 0.53
C THR A 77 0.82 16.20 1.48
N PHE A 78 -0.42 15.82 1.15
CA PHE A 78 -1.59 15.98 2.05
C PHE A 78 -1.49 15.11 3.30
N CYS A 79 -0.62 14.10 3.27
CA CYS A 79 -0.30 13.30 4.47
C CYS A 79 0.66 13.99 5.45
N GLY A 80 1.07 15.24 5.20
CA GLY A 80 2.02 16.01 6.00
C GLY A 80 3.48 15.85 5.57
N LEU A 81 3.76 15.06 4.54
CA LEU A 81 5.10 14.88 3.98
C LEU A 81 5.54 16.12 3.19
N ARG A 82 6.85 16.36 3.12
CA ARG A 82 7.43 17.52 2.39
C ARG A 82 7.32 17.38 0.88
N GLU A 83 7.31 16.15 0.39
CA GLU A 83 7.25 15.79 -1.04
C GLU A 83 6.56 14.46 -1.20
N ASP A 84 6.04 14.20 -2.41
CA ASP A 84 5.45 12.90 -2.75
C ASP A 84 6.44 11.79 -2.46
N SER A 85 5.98 10.79 -1.76
CA SER A 85 6.82 9.72 -1.24
C SER A 85 6.15 8.37 -1.44
N VAL A 86 6.89 7.29 -1.25
CA VAL A 86 6.37 5.93 -1.32
C VAL A 86 6.55 5.21 0.01
N VAL A 87 5.50 4.64 0.55
CA VAL A 87 5.61 3.68 1.65
C VAL A 87 5.93 2.30 1.10
N MET A 88 6.94 1.67 1.67
CA MET A 88 7.45 0.35 1.26
C MET A 88 6.99 -0.70 2.27
N LEU A 89 5.92 -1.43 1.94
CA LEU A 89 5.31 -2.40 2.84
C LEU A 89 6.11 -3.71 2.97
N GLU A 90 7.14 -3.91 2.17
CA GLU A 90 8.16 -4.95 2.37
C GLU A 90 9.23 -4.56 3.40
N GLN A 91 9.24 -3.31 3.85
CA GLN A 91 10.17 -2.78 4.86
C GLN A 91 9.44 -2.55 6.21
N ILE A 92 8.59 -3.51 6.59
CA ILE A 92 7.88 -3.50 7.89
C ILE A 92 8.84 -3.89 9.01
N ARG A 93 8.76 -3.16 10.12
CA ARG A 93 9.53 -3.47 11.34
C ARG A 93 8.81 -3.00 12.59
N THR A 94 9.22 -3.55 13.73
CA THR A 94 8.81 -3.07 15.04
C THR A 94 9.80 -2.01 15.52
N VAL A 95 9.28 -0.93 16.12
CA VAL A 95 10.06 0.17 16.71
C VAL A 95 9.55 0.47 18.14
N ASP A 96 10.44 0.94 19.00
CA ASP A 96 10.11 1.45 20.33
C ASP A 96 9.55 2.88 20.18
N LYS A 97 8.35 3.12 20.76
CA LYS A 97 7.67 4.41 20.59
C LYS A 97 8.42 5.58 21.23
N GLU A 98 9.02 5.37 22.39
CA GLU A 98 9.70 6.43 23.14
C GLU A 98 11.13 6.67 22.66
N LYS A 99 11.81 5.64 22.15
CA LYS A 99 13.23 5.73 21.80
C LYS A 99 13.46 6.04 20.33
N GLU A 100 12.62 5.48 19.44
CA GLU A 100 12.86 5.52 18.00
C GLU A 100 11.91 6.49 17.26
N LEU A 101 10.68 6.74 17.76
CA LEU A 101 9.82 7.78 17.18
C LEU A 101 10.26 9.16 17.70
N LEU A 102 10.48 10.11 16.79
CA LEU A 102 11.05 11.41 17.11
C LEU A 102 10.02 12.54 17.02
N GLU A 103 9.25 12.60 15.95
CA GLU A 103 8.36 13.71 15.63
C GLU A 103 7.14 13.21 14.84
N TYR A 104 5.96 13.73 15.17
CA TYR A 104 4.75 13.52 14.38
C TYR A 104 4.81 14.39 13.11
N ILE A 105 4.58 13.78 11.95
CA ILE A 105 4.59 14.47 10.66
C ILE A 105 3.17 14.70 10.15
N GLY A 106 2.30 13.71 10.24
CA GLY A 106 0.95 13.78 9.71
C GLY A 106 0.25 12.42 9.71
N GLU A 107 -0.77 12.26 8.89
CA GLU A 107 -1.55 11.02 8.82
C GLU A 107 -2.16 10.78 7.44
N VAL A 108 -2.42 9.54 7.11
CA VAL A 108 -3.14 9.14 5.89
C VAL A 108 -4.63 9.20 6.17
N ARG A 109 -5.35 10.09 5.46
CA ARG A 109 -6.81 10.30 5.61
C ARG A 109 -7.61 9.83 4.39
N ASP A 110 -6.99 9.78 3.22
CA ASP A 110 -7.67 9.39 1.99
C ASP A 110 -8.03 7.90 2.01
N GLU A 111 -9.32 7.60 1.81
CA GLU A 111 -9.85 6.24 1.88
C GLU A 111 -9.24 5.30 0.82
N LYS A 112 -8.89 5.83 -0.36
CA LYS A 112 -8.26 5.03 -1.43
C LYS A 112 -6.85 4.61 -1.02
N THR A 113 -6.09 5.54 -0.46
CA THR A 113 -4.74 5.28 0.05
C THR A 113 -4.76 4.33 1.23
N ILE A 114 -5.69 4.52 2.19
CA ILE A 114 -5.93 3.60 3.32
C ILE A 114 -6.22 2.19 2.80
N TYR A 115 -7.11 2.08 1.82
CA TYR A 115 -7.45 0.80 1.20
C TYR A 115 -6.23 0.17 0.51
N ALA A 116 -5.47 0.94 -0.27
CA ALA A 116 -4.27 0.47 -0.95
C ALA A 116 -3.21 -0.04 0.04
N ILE A 117 -2.99 0.67 1.16
CA ILE A 117 -2.08 0.23 2.23
C ILE A 117 -2.54 -1.12 2.81
N LYS A 118 -3.82 -1.26 3.16
CA LYS A 118 -4.36 -2.52 3.67
C LYS A 118 -4.16 -3.68 2.70
N GLN A 119 -4.43 -3.46 1.41
CA GLN A 119 -4.22 -4.47 0.37
C GLN A 119 -2.73 -4.80 0.19
N GLY A 120 -1.87 -3.80 0.23
CA GLY A 120 -0.43 -3.99 0.16
C GLY A 120 0.12 -4.83 1.32
N VAL A 121 -0.32 -4.57 2.55
CA VAL A 121 0.03 -5.38 3.74
C VAL A 121 -0.44 -6.82 3.58
N LEU A 122 -1.69 -7.05 3.19
CA LEU A 122 -2.21 -8.39 2.96
C LEU A 122 -1.43 -9.13 1.84
N THR A 123 -0.99 -8.40 0.82
CA THR A 123 -0.18 -8.94 -0.27
C THR A 123 1.20 -9.33 0.21
N GLU A 124 1.86 -8.47 1.00
CA GLU A 124 3.21 -8.71 1.53
C GLU A 124 3.26 -9.98 2.38
N PHE A 125 2.26 -10.18 3.24
CA PHE A 125 2.16 -11.39 4.07
C PHE A 125 1.56 -12.61 3.35
N GLY A 126 1.27 -12.52 2.04
CA GLY A 126 0.70 -13.62 1.27
C GLY A 126 -0.72 -14.01 1.67
N LEU A 127 -1.42 -13.14 2.41
CA LEU A 127 -2.80 -13.36 2.87
C LEU A 127 -3.82 -13.20 1.76
N ILE A 128 -3.48 -12.41 0.73
CA ILE A 128 -4.21 -12.35 -0.53
C ILE A 128 -3.26 -12.61 -1.70
N LYS A 129 -3.71 -13.41 -2.63
CA LYS A 129 -3.01 -13.58 -3.91
C LYS A 129 -3.64 -12.60 -4.89
N ARG A 130 -2.94 -11.52 -5.26
CA ARG A 130 -3.34 -10.79 -6.47
C ARG A 130 -3.31 -11.76 -7.63
N PRO A 131 -4.37 -11.79 -8.46
CA PRO A 131 -4.31 -12.55 -9.70
C PRO A 131 -3.12 -12.02 -10.50
N GLN A 132 -2.02 -12.78 -10.55
CA GLN A 132 -0.95 -12.46 -11.49
C GLN A 132 -1.57 -12.55 -12.88
N PRO A 133 -1.53 -11.51 -13.72
CA PRO A 133 -1.95 -11.64 -15.10
C PRO A 133 -1.09 -12.75 -15.70
N ARG A 134 -1.68 -13.92 -15.95
CA ARG A 134 -0.99 -14.95 -16.73
C ARG A 134 -0.63 -14.27 -18.03
N ARG A 135 0.64 -14.36 -18.45
CA ARG A 135 1.23 -13.72 -19.64
C ARG A 135 0.47 -13.93 -20.97
N THR A 136 -0.70 -14.55 -20.95
CA THR A 136 -1.52 -14.94 -22.11
C THR A 136 -2.98 -14.48 -22.02
N GLY A 137 -3.32 -13.54 -21.15
CA GLY A 137 -4.70 -13.02 -21.03
C GLY A 137 -4.80 -11.53 -21.39
N LEU A 138 -5.91 -11.14 -21.98
CA LEU A 138 -6.28 -9.75 -22.25
C LEU A 138 -7.01 -9.20 -21.02
N ILE A 139 -6.58 -8.05 -20.51
CA ILE A 139 -7.34 -7.35 -19.47
C ILE A 139 -8.21 -6.31 -20.16
N LEU A 140 -9.52 -6.36 -19.89
CA LEU A 140 -10.50 -5.38 -20.37
C LEU A 140 -11.37 -4.91 -19.23
N THR A 141 -11.60 -3.61 -19.19
CA THR A 141 -12.68 -3.05 -18.37
C THR A 141 -14.01 -3.32 -19.06
N LEU A 142 -14.90 -4.05 -18.39
CA LEU A 142 -16.19 -4.45 -18.97
C LEU A 142 -17.36 -4.02 -18.09
N CYS A 143 -18.34 -3.34 -18.69
CA CYS A 143 -19.63 -3.11 -18.04
C CYS A 143 -20.44 -4.43 -17.93
N PRO A 144 -21.49 -4.48 -17.10
CA PRO A 144 -22.27 -5.71 -16.90
C PRO A 144 -22.79 -6.35 -18.19
N LYS A 145 -23.25 -5.57 -19.14
CA LYS A 145 -23.75 -6.03 -20.45
C LYS A 145 -22.63 -6.67 -21.28
N CYS A 146 -21.53 -5.95 -21.47
CA CYS A 146 -20.39 -6.46 -22.26
C CYS A 146 -19.72 -7.67 -21.57
N ARG A 147 -19.67 -7.69 -20.23
CA ARG A 147 -19.21 -8.86 -19.48
C ARG A 147 -20.04 -10.08 -19.78
N ALA A 148 -21.37 -9.97 -19.77
CA ALA A 148 -22.27 -11.10 -20.07
C ALA A 148 -22.03 -11.64 -21.49
N GLU A 149 -21.82 -10.79 -22.46
CA GLU A 149 -21.50 -11.19 -23.84
C GLU A 149 -20.19 -11.96 -23.94
N PHE A 150 -19.13 -11.51 -23.23
CA PHE A 150 -17.86 -12.25 -23.16
C PHE A 150 -17.98 -13.59 -22.43
N MET A 151 -18.83 -13.68 -21.40
CA MET A 151 -19.08 -14.92 -20.67
C MET A 151 -19.85 -15.95 -21.49
N ASN A 152 -20.70 -15.51 -22.42
CA ASN A 152 -21.46 -16.39 -23.31
C ASN A 152 -20.59 -17.06 -24.39
N VAL A 153 -19.34 -16.66 -24.54
CA VAL A 153 -18.38 -17.33 -25.43
C VAL A 153 -17.79 -18.54 -24.69
N PRO A 154 -18.06 -19.80 -25.12
CA PRO A 154 -17.68 -21.01 -24.34
C PRO A 154 -16.19 -21.16 -24.07
N GLU A 155 -15.37 -20.55 -24.93
CA GLU A 155 -13.91 -20.63 -24.86
C GLU A 155 -13.29 -19.58 -23.89
N ASN A 156 -14.07 -18.60 -23.44
CA ASN A 156 -13.59 -17.56 -22.56
C ASN A 156 -13.76 -17.94 -21.10
N ILE A 157 -12.73 -17.64 -20.31
CA ILE A 157 -12.79 -17.59 -18.84
C ILE A 157 -12.56 -16.16 -18.44
N LEU A 158 -13.53 -15.55 -17.76
CA LEU A 158 -13.40 -14.20 -17.20
C LEU A 158 -13.13 -14.29 -15.71
N ARG A 159 -12.08 -13.63 -15.27
CA ARG A 159 -11.79 -13.46 -13.85
C ARG A 159 -11.66 -11.98 -13.55
N ARG A 160 -12.29 -11.52 -12.49
CA ARG A 160 -12.08 -10.15 -11.99
C ARG A 160 -10.62 -9.97 -11.64
N VAL A 161 -9.96 -8.90 -12.12
CA VAL A 161 -8.54 -8.61 -11.84
C VAL A 161 -8.37 -8.26 -10.38
N ASP A 162 -9.22 -7.35 -9.89
CA ASP A 162 -9.32 -7.01 -8.47
C ASP A 162 -10.78 -7.19 -8.01
N PRO A 163 -11.09 -8.22 -7.19
CA PRO A 163 -12.43 -8.41 -6.65
C PRO A 163 -12.93 -7.25 -5.79
N LEU A 164 -12.01 -6.45 -5.27
CA LEU A 164 -12.28 -5.34 -4.36
C LEU A 164 -12.19 -3.96 -5.04
N GLN A 165 -11.98 -3.91 -6.36
CA GLN A 165 -11.99 -2.66 -7.12
C GLN A 165 -13.29 -1.88 -6.87
N VAL A 166 -13.19 -0.70 -6.30
CA VAL A 166 -14.32 0.16 -5.95
C VAL A 166 -14.71 1.04 -7.15
N ASP A 167 -13.72 1.63 -7.81
CA ASP A 167 -13.93 2.53 -8.92
C ASP A 167 -14.26 1.77 -10.21
N LYS A 168 -15.28 2.25 -10.91
CA LYS A 168 -15.63 1.77 -12.24
C LYS A 168 -14.97 2.64 -13.29
N GLU A 169 -14.38 2.01 -14.29
CA GLU A 169 -13.77 2.70 -15.42
C GLU A 169 -14.64 2.55 -16.68
N ARG A 170 -14.34 3.35 -17.70
CA ARG A 170 -15.08 3.30 -18.97
C ARG A 170 -14.87 1.93 -19.64
N CYS A 171 -15.95 1.30 -20.05
CA CYS A 171 -15.92 -0.01 -20.69
C CYS A 171 -15.16 0.00 -22.01
N ASP A 172 -14.12 -0.84 -22.14
CA ASP A 172 -13.28 -0.92 -23.35
C ASP A 172 -14.03 -1.37 -24.59
N LYS A 173 -15.12 -2.14 -24.43
CA LYS A 173 -15.89 -2.64 -25.55
C LYS A 173 -16.90 -1.63 -26.08
N CYS A 174 -17.80 -1.14 -25.23
CA CYS A 174 -18.89 -0.26 -25.70
C CYS A 174 -18.60 1.23 -25.58
N GLN A 175 -17.59 1.63 -24.81
CA GLN A 175 -17.18 3.01 -24.56
C GLN A 175 -18.30 3.93 -24.00
N THR A 176 -19.48 3.40 -23.70
CA THR A 176 -20.66 4.15 -23.26
C THR A 176 -21.03 3.95 -21.79
N SER A 177 -20.59 2.83 -21.20
CA SER A 177 -20.94 2.43 -19.84
C SER A 177 -19.68 2.19 -19.02
N PHE A 178 -19.83 2.12 -17.71
CA PHE A 178 -18.73 1.89 -16.76
C PHE A 178 -18.76 0.48 -16.21
N GLY A 179 -17.58 -0.08 -15.92
CA GLY A 179 -17.43 -1.43 -15.42
C GLY A 179 -16.14 -1.63 -14.64
N TYR A 180 -15.76 -2.88 -14.51
CA TYR A 180 -14.60 -3.33 -13.76
C TYR A 180 -13.65 -4.12 -14.65
N ASP A 181 -12.41 -4.30 -14.18
CA ASP A 181 -11.36 -4.99 -14.92
C ASP A 181 -11.50 -6.50 -14.83
N TYR A 182 -11.50 -7.14 -15.99
CA TYR A 182 -11.55 -8.59 -16.13
C TYR A 182 -10.37 -9.10 -16.94
N LEU A 183 -9.70 -10.13 -16.42
CA LEU A 183 -8.76 -10.93 -17.16
C LEU A 183 -9.53 -11.96 -17.99
N ILE A 184 -9.36 -11.89 -19.31
CA ILE A 184 -9.97 -12.81 -20.27
C ILE A 184 -8.92 -13.84 -20.69
N ILE A 185 -9.16 -15.11 -20.41
CA ILE A 185 -8.29 -16.24 -20.74
C ILE A 185 -9.03 -17.13 -21.73
N LYS A 186 -8.43 -17.48 -22.86
CA LYS A 186 -8.96 -18.51 -23.75
C LYS A 186 -8.63 -19.91 -23.22
N LYS A 187 -9.62 -20.77 -23.12
CA LYS A 187 -9.40 -22.20 -22.84
C LYS A 187 -8.57 -22.80 -23.97
N LYS A 188 -7.52 -23.55 -23.64
CA LYS A 188 -6.85 -24.38 -24.65
C LYS A 188 -7.85 -25.45 -25.11
N PRO A 189 -7.96 -25.74 -26.43
CA PRO A 189 -8.71 -26.88 -26.88
C PRO A 189 -8.15 -28.14 -26.21
N ARG A 190 -9.03 -29.01 -25.72
CA ARG A 190 -8.61 -30.35 -25.27
C ARG A 190 -8.16 -31.09 -26.53
N THR A 191 -6.87 -31.33 -26.67
CA THR A 191 -6.36 -32.33 -27.61
C THR A 191 -6.81 -33.68 -27.07
N SER A 192 -7.72 -34.34 -27.80
CA SER A 192 -8.10 -35.73 -27.61
C SER A 192 -6.92 -36.66 -27.91
#